data_bc372b3907e7d902066913d24fa1c511
#
_entry.id   bc372b3907e7d902066913d24fa1c511
#
_cell.length_a   1.000
_cell.length_b   1.000
_cell.length_c   1.000
_cell.angle_alpha   90.00
_cell.angle_beta   90.00
_cell.angle_gamma   90.00
#
_symmetry.space_group_name_H-M   'P 1'
#
loop_
_entity.id
_entity.type
_entity.pdbx_description
1 polymer ?
#
loop_
_entity_poly.entity_id
_entity_poly.type
_entity_poly.pdbx_seq_one_letter_code
_entity_poly.pdbx_strand_id
1 'polypeptide(L)'
;NALVYTIVGSLIISSVAAKLAGQKLGENTVAEKMCRLRLEKPVVNLSVIRGALSLACLTIGANIAFGNITSGMGTAELNVDHLTVYSGLADAVSSLFGGGPVEAIISATGAAPHAVLSGVIMMAIMALILFFGLLPKIGKFVPSQSIAGFLFILGAFVTIPGDGAAAFATGAAGGSVIAAVTMAVTAVFDPFFGMLAGLVLKLIIGATGLAL
;
A
#
# COMPACT_ATOMS: atom_id res chain seq x y z
N ASN A 1 18.80 -7.72 2.43
CA ASN A 1 19.02 -6.56 1.54
C ASN A 1 18.56 -6.78 0.09
N ALA A 2 17.86 -7.92 -0.22
CA ALA A 2 17.35 -8.18 -1.57
C ALA A 2 16.42 -7.06 -2.09
N LEU A 3 15.58 -6.51 -1.21
CA LEU A 3 14.66 -5.41 -1.54
C LEU A 3 15.39 -4.16 -2.04
N VAL A 4 16.49 -3.78 -1.39
CA VAL A 4 17.29 -2.60 -1.78
C VAL A 4 17.91 -2.82 -3.16
N TYR A 5 18.50 -4.01 -3.38
CA TYR A 5 19.07 -4.34 -4.70
C TYR A 5 18.01 -4.37 -5.80
N THR A 6 16.81 -4.86 -5.51
CA THR A 6 15.69 -4.87 -6.46
C THR A 6 15.25 -3.45 -6.82
N ILE A 7 15.10 -2.57 -5.85
CA ILE A 7 14.71 -1.16 -6.08
C ILE A 7 15.78 -0.45 -6.91
N VAL A 8 17.05 -0.51 -6.49
CA VAL A 8 18.15 0.15 -7.18
C VAL A 8 18.34 -0.44 -8.57
N GLY A 9 18.29 -1.76 -8.72
CA GLY A 9 18.38 -2.44 -10.01
C GLY A 9 17.25 -2.04 -10.95
N SER A 10 16.01 -2.02 -10.47
CA SER A 10 14.83 -1.57 -11.22
C SER A 10 14.96 -0.12 -11.70
N LEU A 11 15.42 0.78 -10.84
CA LEU A 11 15.66 2.18 -11.19
C LEU A 11 16.72 2.33 -12.30
N ILE A 12 17.85 1.63 -12.17
CA ILE A 12 18.94 1.69 -13.16
C ILE A 12 18.47 1.11 -14.49
N ILE A 13 17.91 -0.10 -14.49
CA ILE A 13 17.47 -0.78 -15.71
C ILE A 13 16.38 0.03 -16.41
N SER A 14 15.39 0.52 -15.69
CA SER A 14 14.30 1.32 -16.26
C SER A 14 14.80 2.66 -16.81
N SER A 15 15.74 3.30 -16.13
CA SER A 15 16.33 4.56 -16.60
C SER A 15 17.16 4.38 -17.88
N VAL A 16 17.92 3.28 -17.96
CA VAL A 16 18.67 2.93 -19.17
C VAL A 16 17.73 2.56 -20.31
N ALA A 17 16.71 1.72 -20.04
CA ALA A 17 15.74 1.32 -21.04
C ALA A 17 14.94 2.51 -21.58
N ALA A 18 14.48 3.41 -20.71
CA ALA A 18 13.79 4.63 -21.12
C ALA A 18 14.66 5.53 -22.00
N LYS A 19 15.93 5.65 -21.67
CA LYS A 19 16.91 6.43 -22.48
C LYS A 19 17.15 5.77 -23.83
N LEU A 20 17.30 4.45 -23.89
CA LEU A 20 17.48 3.71 -25.13
C LEU A 20 16.24 3.75 -26.03
N ALA A 21 15.03 3.77 -25.43
CA ALA A 21 13.78 3.91 -26.14
C ALA A 21 13.47 5.34 -26.61
N GLY A 22 14.42 6.29 -26.40
CA GLY A 22 14.24 7.68 -26.80
C GLY A 22 13.17 8.45 -26.00
N GLN A 23 12.70 7.91 -24.88
CA GLN A 23 11.77 8.59 -24.01
C GLN A 23 12.50 9.75 -23.30
N LYS A 24 11.96 10.94 -23.41
CA LYS A 24 12.47 12.08 -22.65
C LYS A 24 12.12 11.89 -21.17
N LEU A 25 13.13 11.63 -20.36
CA LEU A 25 12.99 11.66 -18.91
C LEU A 25 12.45 13.03 -18.50
N GLY A 26 11.30 13.07 -17.88
CA GLY A 26 10.71 14.30 -17.34
C GLY A 26 9.44 14.82 -18.04
N GLU A 27 8.99 14.19 -19.12
CA GLU A 27 7.76 14.62 -19.81
C GLU A 27 6.47 14.25 -19.07
N ASN A 28 6.53 13.28 -18.13
CA ASN A 28 5.38 12.80 -17.36
C ASN A 28 5.24 13.42 -15.97
N THR A 29 6.09 14.34 -15.61
CA THR A 29 5.86 15.13 -14.40
C THR A 29 4.84 16.20 -14.71
N VAL A 30 3.58 15.92 -14.39
CA VAL A 30 2.64 17.00 -14.14
C VAL A 30 3.34 17.91 -13.13
N ALA A 31 3.70 19.11 -13.57
CA ALA A 31 4.16 20.16 -12.68
C ALA A 31 2.94 20.54 -11.82
N GLU A 32 2.69 19.76 -10.79
CA GLU A 32 1.74 20.12 -9.76
C GLU A 32 2.25 21.44 -9.20
N LYS A 33 1.51 22.51 -9.55
CA LYS A 33 1.62 23.77 -8.83
C LYS A 33 1.53 23.39 -7.37
N MET A 34 2.53 23.80 -6.57
CA MET A 34 2.47 23.63 -5.12
C MET A 34 1.04 23.92 -4.67
N CYS A 35 0.31 22.88 -4.31
CA CYS A 35 -1.05 23.01 -3.84
C CYS A 35 -1.00 23.87 -2.58
N ARG A 36 -1.60 25.04 -2.64
CA ARG A 36 -1.84 25.81 -1.43
C ARG A 36 -2.73 24.94 -0.55
N LEU A 37 -2.32 24.71 0.68
CA LEU A 37 -3.14 24.06 1.69
C LEU A 37 -4.52 24.75 1.70
N ARG A 38 -5.53 24.04 1.26
CA ARG A 38 -6.90 24.51 1.19
C ARG A 38 -7.78 23.51 1.91
N LEU A 39 -8.54 24.01 2.87
CA LEU A 39 -9.56 23.20 3.50
C LEU A 39 -10.66 22.87 2.48
N GLU A 40 -10.81 21.59 2.21
CA GLU A 40 -11.87 21.09 1.34
C GLU A 40 -13.13 20.81 2.17
N LYS A 41 -14.29 21.18 1.60
CA LYS A 41 -15.57 20.89 2.25
C LYS A 41 -15.92 19.43 2.04
N PRO A 42 -16.28 18.68 3.09
CA PRO A 42 -16.70 17.29 2.93
C PRO A 42 -17.99 17.21 2.12
N VAL A 43 -17.94 16.41 1.06
CA VAL A 43 -19.11 16.08 0.23
C VAL A 43 -19.59 14.69 0.62
N VAL A 44 -20.84 14.55 0.99
CA VAL A 44 -21.43 13.26 1.37
C VAL A 44 -22.47 12.87 0.33
N ASN A 45 -22.18 11.79 -0.41
CA ASN A 45 -23.13 11.13 -1.30
C ASN A 45 -22.88 9.61 -1.28
N LEU A 46 -23.76 8.83 -1.84
CA LEU A 46 -23.69 7.37 -1.82
C LEU A 46 -22.38 6.83 -2.45
N SER A 47 -21.92 7.47 -3.52
CA SER A 47 -20.66 7.11 -4.19
C SER A 47 -19.45 7.36 -3.28
N VAL A 48 -19.44 8.48 -2.55
CA VAL A 48 -18.36 8.79 -1.59
C VAL A 48 -18.38 7.82 -0.42
N ILE A 49 -19.56 7.47 0.10
CA ILE A 49 -19.69 6.50 1.20
C ILE A 49 -19.14 5.13 0.74
N ARG A 50 -19.54 4.65 -0.43
CA ARG A 50 -19.04 3.40 -0.99
C ARG A 50 -17.52 3.44 -1.18
N GLY A 51 -16.99 4.51 -1.78
CA GLY A 51 -15.56 4.69 -1.96
C GLY A 51 -14.79 4.73 -0.64
N ALA A 52 -15.33 5.41 0.38
CA ALA A 52 -14.74 5.47 1.70
C ALA A 52 -14.69 4.09 2.39
N LEU A 53 -15.77 3.31 2.29
CA LEU A 53 -15.81 1.95 2.83
C LEU A 53 -14.83 1.02 2.10
N SER A 54 -14.76 1.12 0.78
CA SER A 54 -13.81 0.35 -0.03
C SER A 54 -12.36 0.69 0.33
N LEU A 55 -12.05 1.98 0.46
CA LEU A 55 -10.73 2.45 0.88
C LEU A 55 -10.38 2.00 2.29
N ALA A 56 -11.31 2.08 3.24
CA ALA A 56 -11.08 1.61 4.61
C ALA A 56 -10.74 0.11 4.63
N CYS A 57 -11.47 -0.71 3.89
CA CYS A 57 -11.18 -2.14 3.78
C CYS A 57 -9.80 -2.40 3.15
N LEU A 58 -9.44 -1.64 2.12
CA LEU A 58 -8.14 -1.73 1.47
C LEU A 58 -7.02 -1.34 2.43
N THR A 59 -7.16 -0.22 3.14
CA THR A 59 -6.16 0.28 4.10
C THR A 59 -5.96 -0.69 5.26
N ILE A 60 -7.03 -1.26 5.82
CA ILE A 60 -6.93 -2.29 6.86
C ILE A 60 -6.16 -3.50 6.34
N GLY A 61 -6.50 -4.00 5.16
CA GLY A 61 -5.82 -5.13 4.53
C GLY A 61 -4.34 -4.84 4.26
N ALA A 62 -4.03 -3.67 3.71
CA ALA A 62 -2.66 -3.23 3.45
C ALA A 62 -1.84 -3.09 4.74
N ASN A 63 -2.41 -2.53 5.80
CA ASN A 63 -1.74 -2.38 7.09
C ASN A 63 -1.44 -3.74 7.73
N ILE A 64 -2.34 -4.72 7.63
CA ILE A 64 -2.10 -6.08 8.10
C ILE A 64 -0.96 -6.73 7.29
N ALA A 65 -1.04 -6.71 5.96
CA ALA A 65 -0.06 -7.35 5.10
C ALA A 65 1.32 -6.68 5.20
N PHE A 66 1.41 -5.39 4.98
CA PHE A 66 2.67 -4.65 5.00
C PHE A 66 3.26 -4.51 6.41
N GLY A 67 2.39 -4.42 7.41
CA GLY A 67 2.79 -4.44 8.80
C GLY A 67 3.49 -5.76 9.17
N ASN A 68 2.90 -6.89 8.83
CA ASN A 68 3.49 -8.20 9.09
C ASN A 68 4.81 -8.40 8.35
N ILE A 69 4.89 -8.00 7.07
CA ILE A 69 6.13 -8.07 6.29
C ILE A 69 7.23 -7.20 6.93
N THR A 70 6.89 -5.99 7.32
CA THR A 70 7.85 -5.05 7.95
C THR A 70 8.31 -5.55 9.30
N SER A 71 7.41 -6.09 10.13
CA SER A 71 7.74 -6.73 11.42
C SER A 71 8.66 -7.93 11.23
N GLY A 72 8.42 -8.76 10.22
CA GLY A 72 9.28 -9.90 9.89
C GLY A 72 10.68 -9.52 9.40
N MET A 73 10.87 -8.32 8.88
CA MET A 73 12.19 -7.79 8.49
C MET A 73 12.95 -7.14 9.65
N GLY A 74 12.24 -6.65 10.65
CA GLY A 74 12.78 -5.92 11.80
C GLY A 74 12.86 -6.77 13.07
N THR A 75 13.37 -6.16 14.11
CA THR A 75 13.41 -6.75 15.46
C THR A 75 12.29 -6.26 16.37
N ALA A 76 11.48 -5.31 15.89
CA ALA A 76 10.39 -4.70 16.66
C ALA A 76 9.06 -5.40 16.35
N GLU A 77 8.35 -5.78 17.38
CA GLU A 77 6.97 -6.25 17.24
C GLU A 77 6.08 -5.08 16.81
N LEU A 78 5.31 -5.31 15.75
CA LEU A 78 4.37 -4.34 15.24
C LEU A 78 2.98 -4.61 15.79
N ASN A 79 2.35 -3.57 16.35
CA ASN A 79 0.93 -3.60 16.65
C ASN A 79 0.14 -3.05 15.45
N VAL A 80 -0.54 -3.95 14.74
CA VAL A 80 -1.31 -3.61 13.52
C VAL A 80 -2.47 -2.67 13.83
N ASP A 81 -3.09 -2.77 15.01
CA ASP A 81 -4.19 -1.89 15.42
C ASP A 81 -3.70 -0.45 15.56
N HIS A 82 -2.56 -0.25 16.23
CA HIS A 82 -1.94 1.07 16.33
C HIS A 82 -1.56 1.62 14.96
N LEU A 83 -0.97 0.79 14.09
CA LEU A 83 -0.63 1.21 12.72
C LEU A 83 -1.87 1.67 11.96
N THR A 84 -2.98 0.93 12.06
CA THR A 84 -4.24 1.26 11.39
C THR A 84 -4.85 2.56 11.92
N VAL A 85 -4.78 2.81 13.23
CA VAL A 85 -5.23 4.08 13.82
C VAL A 85 -4.38 5.24 13.34
N TYR A 86 -3.05 5.10 13.31
CA TYR A 86 -2.16 6.18 12.85
C TYR A 86 -2.33 6.48 11.36
N SER A 87 -2.45 5.45 10.51
CA SER A 87 -2.70 5.67 9.08
C SER A 87 -4.07 6.30 8.84
N GLY A 88 -5.12 5.86 9.54
CA GLY A 88 -6.45 6.45 9.44
C GLY A 88 -6.52 7.91 9.89
N LEU A 89 -5.80 8.28 10.95
CA LEU A 89 -5.68 9.69 11.35
C LEU A 89 -4.92 10.52 10.31
N ALA A 90 -3.84 9.97 9.76
CA ALA A 90 -3.08 10.63 8.70
C ALA A 90 -3.93 10.83 7.44
N ASP A 91 -4.74 9.83 7.06
CA ASP A 91 -5.71 9.91 5.96
C ASP A 91 -6.74 11.01 6.18
N ALA A 92 -7.31 11.08 7.37
CA ALA A 92 -8.29 12.10 7.71
C ALA A 92 -7.70 13.51 7.61
N VAL A 93 -6.51 13.72 8.18
CA VAL A 93 -5.81 15.02 8.12
C VAL A 93 -5.42 15.35 6.68
N SER A 94 -4.84 14.41 5.93
CA SER A 94 -4.46 14.62 4.54
C SER A 94 -5.66 15.00 3.68
N SER A 95 -6.76 14.27 3.81
CA SER A 95 -7.99 14.50 3.04
C SER A 95 -8.64 15.85 3.32
N LEU A 96 -8.60 16.34 4.57
CA LEU A 96 -9.11 17.67 4.93
C LEU A 96 -8.39 18.80 4.18
N PHE A 97 -7.13 18.59 3.82
CA PHE A 97 -6.32 19.56 3.08
C PHE A 97 -6.23 19.23 1.57
N GLY A 98 -7.11 18.37 1.05
CA GLY A 98 -7.16 18.01 -0.37
C GLY A 98 -6.05 17.04 -0.80
N GLY A 99 -5.41 16.38 0.15
CA GLY A 99 -4.43 15.31 -0.11
C GLY A 99 -5.09 13.97 -0.38
N GLY A 100 -4.30 13.02 -0.86
CA GLY A 100 -4.71 11.62 -1.03
C GLY A 100 -4.54 10.81 0.25
N PRO A 101 -5.01 9.55 0.24
CA PRO A 101 -4.82 8.62 1.36
C PRO A 101 -3.33 8.33 1.59
N VAL A 102 -2.98 8.10 2.84
CA VAL A 102 -1.62 7.77 3.30
C VAL A 102 -1.61 6.32 3.74
N GLU A 103 -0.95 5.46 2.98
CA GLU A 103 -0.87 4.03 3.29
C GLU A 103 0.48 3.66 3.93
N ALA A 104 0.46 2.63 4.77
CA ALA A 104 1.69 2.00 5.23
C ALA A 104 2.42 1.38 4.04
N ILE A 105 3.72 1.53 3.99
CA ILE A 105 4.57 0.98 2.93
C ILE A 105 5.63 0.05 3.51
N ILE A 106 6.04 -0.93 2.73
CA ILE A 106 7.21 -1.74 3.04
C ILE A 106 8.46 -0.88 2.81
N SER A 107 9.25 -0.69 3.87
CA SER A 107 10.47 0.11 3.79
C SER A 107 11.71 -0.71 4.12
N ALA A 108 12.78 -0.51 3.36
CA ALA A 108 14.08 -1.11 3.63
C ALA A 108 14.68 -0.67 4.98
N THR A 109 14.18 0.43 5.57
CA THR A 109 14.58 0.89 6.91
C THR A 109 14.20 -0.11 8.00
N GLY A 110 13.17 -0.97 7.78
CA GLY A 110 12.80 -2.03 8.70
C GLY A 110 13.93 -3.05 8.95
N ALA A 111 14.79 -3.27 7.96
CA ALA A 111 15.95 -4.18 8.06
C ALA A 111 17.24 -3.51 8.55
N ALA A 112 17.20 -2.23 8.92
CA ALA A 112 18.36 -1.51 9.43
C ALA A 112 18.63 -1.87 10.91
N PRO A 113 19.90 -1.80 11.38
CA PRO A 113 20.23 -2.07 12.79
C PRO A 113 19.45 -1.21 13.80
N HIS A 114 19.12 0.02 13.40
CA HIS A 114 18.28 0.96 14.16
C HIS A 114 17.05 1.35 13.33
N ALA A 115 16.13 0.39 13.12
CA ALA A 115 14.99 0.51 12.22
C ALA A 115 14.14 1.76 12.48
N VAL A 116 13.79 2.03 13.75
CA VAL A 116 12.97 3.19 14.14
C VAL A 116 13.67 4.51 13.79
N LEU A 117 14.94 4.65 14.17
CA LEU A 117 15.72 5.86 13.87
C LEU A 117 15.88 6.06 12.36
N SER A 118 16.17 4.99 11.63
CA SER A 118 16.30 5.02 10.17
C SER A 118 14.99 5.44 9.50
N GLY A 119 13.87 4.95 9.98
CA GLY A 119 12.54 5.34 9.52
C GLY A 119 12.24 6.81 9.77
N VAL A 120 12.49 7.29 11.00
CA VAL A 120 12.28 8.71 11.36
C VAL A 120 13.15 9.63 10.50
N ILE A 121 14.44 9.30 10.31
CA ILE A 121 15.36 10.10 9.47
C ILE A 121 14.87 10.12 8.02
N MET A 122 14.48 8.97 7.48
CA MET A 122 13.93 8.88 6.12
C MET A 122 12.71 9.78 5.94
N MET A 123 11.75 9.69 6.86
CA MET A 123 10.53 10.51 6.81
C MET A 123 10.81 12.00 6.99
N ALA A 124 11.77 12.37 7.84
CA ALA A 124 12.20 13.75 8.01
C ALA A 124 12.84 14.30 6.71
N ILE A 125 13.69 13.52 6.06
CA ILE A 125 14.28 13.90 4.76
C ILE A 125 13.19 14.08 3.71
N MET A 126 12.24 13.16 3.63
CA MET A 126 11.11 13.25 2.70
C MET A 126 10.25 14.48 2.96
N ALA A 127 9.95 14.76 4.23
CA ALA A 127 9.21 15.97 4.62
C ALA A 127 9.92 17.24 4.20
N LEU A 128 11.24 17.33 4.37
CA LEU A 128 12.04 18.47 3.91
C LEU A 128 12.04 18.60 2.38
N ILE A 129 12.19 17.52 1.65
CA ILE A 129 12.12 17.49 0.19
C ILE A 129 10.78 18.04 -0.31
N LEU A 130 9.68 17.61 0.33
CA LEU A 130 8.33 18.06 0.00
C LEU A 130 8.11 19.53 0.38
N PHE A 131 8.55 19.93 1.57
CA PHE A 131 8.41 21.30 2.07
C PHE A 131 9.13 22.31 1.17
N PHE A 132 10.33 21.97 0.67
CA PHE A 132 11.08 22.81 -0.27
C PHE A 132 10.63 22.67 -1.73
N GLY A 133 9.62 21.86 -2.04
CA GLY A 133 9.13 21.65 -3.40
C GLY A 133 10.17 21.03 -4.33
N LEU A 134 11.07 20.19 -3.78
CA LEU A 134 12.14 19.55 -4.55
C LEU A 134 11.66 18.28 -5.28
N LEU A 135 10.52 17.72 -4.87
CA LEU A 135 9.99 16.49 -5.46
C LEU A 135 9.82 16.55 -6.98
N PRO A 136 9.26 17.62 -7.59
CA PRO A 136 9.17 17.72 -9.05
C PRO A 136 10.52 17.75 -9.76
N LYS A 137 11.55 18.26 -9.08
CA LYS A 137 12.91 18.30 -9.62
C LYS A 137 13.57 16.92 -9.56
N ILE A 138 13.43 16.21 -8.45
CA ILE A 138 13.97 14.86 -8.25
C ILE A 138 13.20 13.84 -9.10
N GLY A 139 11.86 13.96 -9.17
CA GLY A 139 11.00 13.06 -9.93
C GLY A 139 11.29 13.02 -11.42
N LYS A 140 11.91 14.06 -11.97
CA LYS A 140 12.39 14.06 -13.37
C LYS A 140 13.42 12.97 -13.66
N PHE A 141 14.15 12.52 -12.66
CA PHE A 141 15.16 11.47 -12.80
C PHE A 141 14.62 10.06 -12.56
N VAL A 142 13.38 9.96 -12.07
CA VAL A 142 12.73 8.66 -11.76
C VAL A 142 11.68 8.37 -12.82
N PRO A 143 11.93 7.46 -13.77
CA PRO A 143 10.93 7.10 -14.77
C PRO A 143 9.78 6.32 -14.09
N SER A 144 8.54 6.59 -14.49
CA SER A 144 7.34 5.91 -13.95
C SER A 144 7.39 4.38 -14.15
N GLN A 145 8.06 3.92 -15.21
CA GLN A 145 8.26 2.50 -15.50
C GLN A 145 9.05 1.77 -14.41
N SER A 146 9.96 2.45 -13.71
CA SER A 146 10.72 1.84 -12.62
C SER A 146 9.82 1.56 -11.40
N ILE A 147 8.85 2.43 -11.14
CA ILE A 147 7.86 2.23 -10.08
C ILE A 147 6.94 1.06 -10.43
N ALA A 148 6.45 1.00 -11.66
CA ALA A 148 5.61 -0.10 -12.14
C ALA A 148 6.34 -1.45 -12.08
N GLY A 149 7.60 -1.51 -12.50
CA GLY A 149 8.43 -2.72 -12.43
C GLY A 149 8.65 -3.19 -10.99
N PHE A 150 8.94 -2.27 -10.08
CA PHE A 150 9.09 -2.57 -8.66
C PHE A 150 7.78 -3.09 -8.05
N LEU A 151 6.65 -2.42 -8.31
CA LEU A 151 5.34 -2.84 -7.81
C LEU A 151 4.92 -4.20 -8.35
N PHE A 152 5.24 -4.49 -9.62
CA PHE A 152 4.98 -5.81 -10.21
C PHE A 152 5.77 -6.91 -9.49
N ILE A 153 7.06 -6.70 -9.26
CA ILE A 153 7.90 -7.68 -8.55
C ILE A 153 7.41 -7.86 -7.12
N LEU A 154 7.12 -6.76 -6.41
CA LEU A 154 6.59 -6.81 -5.04
C LEU A 154 5.26 -7.57 -4.99
N GLY A 155 4.32 -7.28 -5.87
CA GLY A 155 3.04 -7.95 -5.94
C GLY A 155 3.15 -9.42 -6.32
N ALA A 156 3.80 -9.71 -7.46
CA ALA A 156 3.81 -11.06 -8.05
C ALA A 156 4.71 -12.06 -7.30
N PHE A 157 5.82 -11.61 -6.72
CA PHE A 157 6.82 -12.51 -6.13
C PHE A 157 6.92 -12.43 -4.61
N VAL A 158 6.39 -11.39 -3.98
CA VAL A 158 6.44 -11.22 -2.53
C VAL A 158 5.04 -11.32 -1.93
N THR A 159 4.14 -10.40 -2.31
CA THR A 159 2.82 -10.26 -1.68
C THR A 159 1.90 -11.43 -2.05
N ILE A 160 1.70 -11.72 -3.34
CA ILE A 160 0.77 -12.78 -3.76
C ILE A 160 1.20 -14.16 -3.24
N PRO A 161 2.46 -14.60 -3.38
CA PRO A 161 2.85 -15.92 -2.84
C PRO A 161 2.83 -15.97 -1.31
N GLY A 162 3.27 -14.93 -0.63
CA GLY A 162 3.34 -14.88 0.84
C GLY A 162 1.96 -14.77 1.48
N ASP A 163 1.24 -13.72 1.20
CA ASP A 163 -0.07 -13.43 1.79
C ASP A 163 -1.15 -14.38 1.24
N GLY A 164 -1.06 -14.74 -0.06
CA GLY A 164 -1.92 -15.73 -0.67
C GLY A 164 -1.76 -17.10 0.00
N ALA A 165 -0.53 -17.59 0.15
CA ALA A 165 -0.27 -18.84 0.85
C ALA A 165 -0.80 -18.80 2.30
N ALA A 166 -0.59 -17.70 3.03
CA ALA A 166 -1.10 -17.51 4.38
C ALA A 166 -2.63 -17.51 4.43
N ALA A 167 -3.29 -16.84 3.47
CA ALA A 167 -4.75 -16.79 3.39
C ALA A 167 -5.38 -18.16 3.13
N PHE A 168 -4.73 -19.01 2.34
CA PHE A 168 -5.20 -20.37 2.05
C PHE A 168 -4.77 -21.41 3.09
N ALA A 169 -3.71 -21.14 3.87
CA ALA A 169 -3.20 -22.04 4.91
C ALA A 169 -3.95 -21.93 6.24
N THR A 170 -4.96 -21.07 6.35
CA THR A 170 -5.75 -20.95 7.59
C THR A 170 -6.43 -22.28 7.92
N GLY A 171 -6.04 -22.88 9.04
CA GLY A 171 -6.63 -24.16 9.54
C GLY A 171 -8.08 -24.02 10.06
N ALA A 172 -8.73 -22.89 9.86
CA ALA A 172 -10.13 -22.67 10.20
C ALA A 172 -11.04 -23.38 9.18
N ALA A 173 -12.15 -23.94 9.66
CA ALA A 173 -13.15 -24.59 8.80
C ALA A 173 -13.58 -23.63 7.66
N GLY A 174 -13.44 -24.09 6.42
CA GLY A 174 -13.77 -23.30 5.23
C GLY A 174 -12.85 -22.12 4.97
N GLY A 175 -11.69 -22.00 5.65
CA GLY A 175 -10.78 -20.85 5.51
C GLY A 175 -10.32 -20.60 4.08
N SER A 176 -9.96 -21.65 3.36
CA SER A 176 -9.56 -21.56 1.95
C SER A 176 -10.70 -21.11 1.02
N VAL A 177 -11.92 -21.56 1.28
CA VAL A 177 -13.11 -21.17 0.49
C VAL A 177 -13.45 -19.69 0.77
N ILE A 178 -13.40 -19.27 2.04
CA ILE A 178 -13.60 -17.87 2.42
C ILE A 178 -12.58 -16.98 1.74
N ALA A 179 -11.30 -17.36 1.76
CA ALA A 179 -10.23 -16.63 1.10
C ALA A 179 -10.47 -16.53 -0.42
N ALA A 180 -10.79 -17.64 -1.07
CA ALA A 180 -11.05 -17.67 -2.52
C ALA A 180 -12.24 -16.78 -2.92
N VAL A 181 -13.35 -16.84 -2.19
CA VAL A 181 -14.53 -16.01 -2.45
C VAL A 181 -14.23 -14.54 -2.20
N THR A 182 -13.55 -14.21 -1.11
CA THR A 182 -13.13 -12.83 -0.81
C THR A 182 -12.27 -12.27 -1.93
N MET A 183 -11.26 -13.01 -2.38
CA MET A 183 -10.37 -12.58 -3.47
C MET A 183 -11.12 -12.41 -4.78
N ALA A 184 -11.98 -13.37 -5.16
CA ALA A 184 -12.73 -13.32 -6.40
C ALA A 184 -13.70 -12.14 -6.44
N VAL A 185 -14.45 -11.91 -5.35
CA VAL A 185 -15.39 -10.78 -5.26
C VAL A 185 -14.64 -9.44 -5.24
N THR A 186 -13.52 -9.36 -4.53
CA THR A 186 -12.66 -8.16 -4.53
C THR A 186 -12.18 -7.84 -5.95
N ALA A 187 -11.74 -8.83 -6.70
CA ALA A 187 -11.22 -8.63 -8.05
C ALA A 187 -12.30 -8.20 -9.05
N VAL A 188 -13.54 -8.65 -8.87
CA VAL A 188 -14.66 -8.36 -9.80
C VAL A 188 -15.38 -7.07 -9.47
N PHE A 189 -15.54 -6.76 -8.18
CA PHE A 189 -16.32 -5.61 -7.73
C PHE A 189 -15.44 -4.56 -7.05
N ASP A 190 -15.15 -4.73 -5.77
CA ASP A 190 -14.26 -3.88 -4.99
C ASP A 190 -13.93 -4.53 -3.62
N PRO A 191 -12.93 -4.00 -2.88
CA PRO A 191 -12.51 -4.55 -1.58
C PRO A 191 -13.60 -4.59 -0.52
N PHE A 192 -14.54 -3.66 -0.52
CA PHE A 192 -15.65 -3.66 0.45
C PHE A 192 -16.59 -4.85 0.25
N PHE A 193 -17.02 -5.09 -0.98
CA PHE A 193 -17.88 -6.25 -1.29
C PHE A 193 -17.14 -7.57 -1.10
N GLY A 194 -15.84 -7.60 -1.41
CA GLY A 194 -15.00 -8.77 -1.13
C GLY A 194 -14.95 -9.12 0.34
N MET A 195 -14.64 -8.16 1.22
CA MET A 195 -14.66 -8.37 2.66
C MET A 195 -16.04 -8.76 3.18
N LEU A 196 -17.10 -8.12 2.69
CA LEU A 196 -18.47 -8.44 3.10
C LEU A 196 -18.84 -9.87 2.71
N ALA A 197 -18.53 -10.30 1.49
CA ALA A 197 -18.77 -11.66 1.02
C ALA A 197 -18.02 -12.70 1.85
N GLY A 198 -16.76 -12.46 2.16
CA GLY A 198 -15.96 -13.32 3.04
C GLY A 198 -16.52 -13.42 4.45
N LEU A 199 -16.93 -12.29 5.02
CA LEU A 199 -17.53 -12.25 6.37
C LEU A 199 -18.86 -13.00 6.42
N VAL A 200 -19.75 -12.76 5.44
CA VAL A 200 -21.04 -13.47 5.34
C VAL A 200 -20.81 -14.97 5.19
N LEU A 201 -19.88 -15.38 4.33
CA LEU A 201 -19.58 -16.80 4.15
C LEU A 201 -19.00 -17.41 5.43
N LYS A 202 -18.13 -16.71 6.15
CA LYS A 202 -17.61 -17.14 7.47
C LYS A 202 -18.74 -17.35 8.47
N LEU A 203 -19.71 -16.45 8.52
CA LEU A 203 -20.88 -16.58 9.40
C LEU A 203 -21.75 -17.78 9.02
N ILE A 204 -21.98 -18.00 7.71
CA ILE A 204 -22.77 -19.15 7.23
C ILE A 204 -22.07 -20.47 7.61
N ILE A 205 -20.78 -20.61 7.34
CA ILE A 205 -20.01 -21.81 7.67
C ILE A 205 -20.01 -22.05 9.18
N GLY A 206 -19.81 -20.99 9.97
CA GLY A 206 -19.86 -21.07 11.43
C GLY A 206 -21.23 -21.46 11.99
N ALA A 207 -22.32 -21.01 11.37
CA ALA A 207 -23.69 -21.33 11.80
C ALA A 207 -24.14 -22.71 11.35
N THR A 208 -23.70 -23.20 10.19
CA THR A 208 -24.12 -24.48 9.61
C THR A 208 -23.24 -25.66 10.00
N GLY A 209 -22.05 -25.38 10.55
CA GLY A 209 -21.05 -26.42 10.86
C GLY A 209 -20.55 -27.17 9.63
N LEU A 210 -20.71 -26.59 8.43
CA LEU A 210 -20.20 -27.15 7.17
C LEU A 210 -18.66 -27.27 7.25
N ALA A 211 -18.17 -28.51 7.29
CA ALA A 211 -16.75 -28.82 7.10
C ALA A 211 -16.46 -28.78 5.58
N LEU A 212 -15.96 -27.65 5.09
CA LEU A 212 -15.50 -27.45 3.71
C LEU A 212 -13.99 -27.48 3.65
#